data_0ae57a3cfe042fc73d51a7cc47ba9404
#
_entry.id   0ae57a3cfe042fc73d51a7cc47ba9404
#
_cell.length_a   1.000
_cell.length_b   1.000
_cell.length_c   1.000
_cell.angle_alpha   90.00
_cell.angle_beta   90.00
_cell.angle_gamma   90.00
#
_symmetry.space_group_name_H-M   'P 1'
#
loop_
_entity.id
_entity.type
_entity.pdbx_description
1 polymer ?
#
loop_
_entity_poly.entity_id
_entity_poly.type
_entity_poly.pdbx_seq_one_letter_code
_entity_poly.pdbx_strand_id
1 'polypeptide(L)'
;MTTATAVAAAPAGRRAPKRVLPGFGLSLGYTLFYLSIIVLIPLSALIFKTFTLTWDQFWAAISAPRVLASYRLTFGASFIAALVNLVFGLLIAWVLVRYKFPGKKIVDALVDLPFALPTAVAGISLTALLAGNGWVGSILEPMGIQLAFKPAGIVIALIFIGLPFVVRTVQPVLEDAEKELEEAATCLGATRLQTFTKVILPSITPALLTGFAMAFARAVGEYGSVIFIAGNMPMVSEITPLIIIG
;
A
#
# COMPACT_ATOMS: atom_id res chain seq x y z
N MET A 1 24.31 -71.87 -33.25
CA MET A 1 25.00 -70.90 -32.40
C MET A 1 24.89 -69.55 -33.08
N THR A 2 23.89 -68.75 -32.70
CA THR A 2 23.63 -67.43 -33.25
C THR A 2 23.90 -66.38 -32.14
N THR A 3 24.99 -65.66 -32.28
CA THR A 3 25.43 -64.62 -31.37
C THR A 3 24.59 -63.34 -31.63
N ALA A 4 23.73 -63.00 -30.69
CA ALA A 4 23.00 -61.77 -30.71
C ALA A 4 23.89 -60.62 -30.19
N THR A 5 24.23 -59.72 -31.08
CA THR A 5 24.94 -58.45 -30.75
C THR A 5 23.97 -57.43 -30.11
N ALA A 6 24.15 -57.18 -28.82
CA ALA A 6 23.41 -56.16 -28.12
C ALA A 6 23.89 -54.76 -28.56
N VAL A 7 23.02 -54.01 -29.25
CA VAL A 7 23.25 -52.62 -29.59
C VAL A 7 23.01 -51.79 -28.32
N ALA A 8 24.08 -51.25 -27.76
CA ALA A 8 24.01 -50.32 -26.64
C ALA A 8 23.32 -49.00 -27.07
N ALA A 9 22.16 -48.71 -26.51
CA ALA A 9 21.45 -47.44 -26.71
C ALA A 9 22.26 -46.29 -26.10
N ALA A 10 22.65 -45.31 -26.93
CA ALA A 10 23.31 -44.10 -26.49
C ALA A 10 22.41 -43.29 -25.53
N PRO A 11 22.94 -42.69 -24.45
CA PRO A 11 22.15 -41.93 -23.52
C PRO A 11 21.52 -40.71 -24.23
N ALA A 12 20.18 -40.60 -24.16
CA ALA A 12 19.43 -39.46 -24.68
C ALA A 12 19.89 -38.19 -23.95
N GLY A 13 20.66 -37.36 -24.63
CA GLY A 13 21.09 -36.06 -24.12
C GLY A 13 19.87 -35.23 -23.70
N ARG A 14 19.81 -34.86 -22.44
CA ARG A 14 18.79 -33.90 -21.92
C ARG A 14 18.88 -32.63 -22.73
N ARG A 15 17.94 -32.44 -23.67
CA ARG A 15 17.78 -31.17 -24.37
C ARG A 15 17.42 -30.12 -23.32
N ALA A 16 18.31 -29.14 -23.08
CA ALA A 16 18.01 -27.97 -22.26
C ALA A 16 16.75 -27.29 -22.80
N PRO A 17 15.80 -26.89 -21.93
CA PRO A 17 14.58 -26.22 -22.37
C PRO A 17 14.95 -24.98 -23.18
N LYS A 18 14.46 -24.90 -24.43
CA LYS A 18 14.65 -23.71 -25.28
C LYS A 18 14.00 -22.51 -24.56
N ARG A 19 14.81 -21.56 -24.10
CA ARG A 19 14.32 -20.31 -23.53
C ARG A 19 13.51 -19.57 -24.59
N VAL A 20 12.25 -19.25 -24.25
CA VAL A 20 11.28 -18.62 -25.16
C VAL A 20 11.71 -17.19 -25.56
N LEU A 21 12.50 -16.51 -24.70
CA LEU A 21 12.97 -15.15 -24.93
C LEU A 21 14.49 -15.13 -25.12
N PRO A 22 14.98 -14.79 -26.34
CA PRO A 22 16.40 -14.59 -26.58
C PRO A 22 16.90 -13.38 -25.76
N GLY A 23 18.06 -13.53 -25.08
CA GLY A 23 18.63 -12.48 -24.24
C GLY A 23 18.11 -12.38 -22.81
N PHE A 24 17.08 -13.14 -22.42
CA PHE A 24 16.50 -13.09 -21.06
C PHE A 24 17.55 -13.23 -19.94
N GLY A 25 18.53 -14.13 -20.11
CA GLY A 25 19.58 -14.33 -19.10
C GLY A 25 20.49 -13.11 -18.93
N LEU A 26 20.81 -12.42 -20.01
CA LEU A 26 21.61 -11.18 -20.00
C LEU A 26 20.82 -10.02 -19.38
N SER A 27 19.58 -9.83 -19.80
CA SER A 27 18.69 -8.81 -19.26
C SER A 27 18.44 -9.01 -17.77
N LEU A 28 18.11 -10.23 -17.35
CA LEU A 28 17.90 -10.57 -15.94
C LEU A 28 19.18 -10.34 -15.11
N GLY A 29 20.33 -10.79 -15.62
CA GLY A 29 21.62 -10.62 -14.95
C GLY A 29 21.98 -9.14 -14.77
N TYR A 30 21.81 -8.32 -15.79
CA TYR A 30 22.04 -6.89 -15.72
C TYR A 30 21.08 -6.19 -14.74
N THR A 31 19.78 -6.52 -14.78
CA THR A 31 18.78 -5.95 -13.88
C THR A 31 19.08 -6.32 -12.43
N LEU A 32 19.38 -7.59 -12.14
CA LEU A 32 19.73 -8.02 -10.78
C LEU A 32 21.02 -7.37 -10.29
N PHE A 33 22.05 -7.26 -11.14
CA PHE A 33 23.30 -6.59 -10.80
C PHE A 33 23.08 -5.11 -10.47
N TYR A 34 22.36 -4.39 -11.32
CA TYR A 34 22.07 -2.96 -11.13
C TYR A 34 21.24 -2.70 -9.87
N LEU A 35 20.16 -3.48 -9.66
CA LEU A 35 19.34 -3.39 -8.46
C LEU A 35 20.14 -3.73 -7.20
N SER A 36 21.02 -4.75 -7.27
CA SER A 36 21.86 -5.13 -6.14
C SER A 36 22.80 -3.99 -5.74
N ILE A 37 23.41 -3.30 -6.70
CA ILE A 37 24.28 -2.16 -6.42
C ILE A 37 23.48 -1.01 -5.77
N ILE A 38 22.36 -0.63 -6.37
CA ILE A 38 21.56 0.51 -5.89
C ILE A 38 20.93 0.25 -4.52
N VAL A 39 20.51 -1.00 -4.25
CA VAL A 39 19.83 -1.34 -3.01
C VAL A 39 20.80 -1.85 -1.95
N LEU A 40 21.71 -2.77 -2.32
CA LEU A 40 22.59 -3.41 -1.32
C LEU A 40 23.69 -2.49 -0.80
N ILE A 41 24.21 -1.55 -1.61
CA ILE A 41 25.26 -0.63 -1.14
C ILE A 41 24.73 0.30 -0.02
N PRO A 42 23.61 1.04 -0.19
CA PRO A 42 23.06 1.85 0.89
C PRO A 42 22.64 1.03 2.12
N LEU A 43 22.03 -0.14 1.92
CA LEU A 43 21.67 -1.03 3.02
C LEU A 43 22.89 -1.55 3.79
N SER A 44 23.94 -1.95 3.08
CA SER A 44 25.17 -2.39 3.73
C SER A 44 25.85 -1.26 4.51
N ALA A 45 25.87 -0.04 3.97
CA ALA A 45 26.38 1.13 4.67
C ALA A 45 25.62 1.40 5.98
N LEU A 46 24.28 1.28 5.96
CA LEU A 46 23.45 1.40 7.17
C LEU A 46 23.82 0.32 8.20
N ILE A 47 23.92 -0.94 7.77
CA ILE A 47 24.27 -2.07 8.63
C ILE A 47 25.67 -1.87 9.23
N PHE A 48 26.67 -1.53 8.42
CA PHE A 48 28.04 -1.27 8.90
C PHE A 48 28.07 -0.14 9.90
N LYS A 49 27.34 0.96 9.63
CA LYS A 49 27.26 2.08 10.58
C LYS A 49 26.58 1.66 11.89
N THR A 50 25.57 0.79 11.85
CA THR A 50 24.94 0.27 13.06
C THR A 50 25.91 -0.56 13.90
N PHE A 51 26.77 -1.36 13.27
CA PHE A 51 27.80 -2.14 13.98
C PHE A 51 28.91 -1.28 14.63
N THR A 52 29.04 -0.01 14.27
CA THR A 52 29.98 0.91 14.97
C THR A 52 29.44 1.43 16.30
N LEU A 53 28.13 1.25 16.57
CA LEU A 53 27.50 1.64 17.82
C LEU A 53 27.75 0.56 18.89
N THR A 54 27.93 0.99 20.15
CA THR A 54 27.88 0.07 21.28
C THR A 54 26.43 -0.38 21.52
N TRP A 55 26.26 -1.53 22.14
CA TRP A 55 24.93 -2.09 22.45
C TRP A 55 24.05 -1.11 23.24
N ASP A 56 24.64 -0.42 24.21
CA ASP A 56 23.95 0.58 25.03
C ASP A 56 23.52 1.81 24.21
N GLN A 57 24.41 2.30 23.32
CA GLN A 57 24.08 3.41 22.41
C GLN A 57 22.95 3.04 21.43
N PHE A 58 22.98 1.81 20.91
CA PHE A 58 21.93 1.33 20.03
C PHE A 58 20.56 1.31 20.75
N TRP A 59 20.52 0.72 21.95
CA TRP A 59 19.27 0.68 22.73
C TRP A 59 18.83 2.07 23.17
N ALA A 60 19.72 2.93 23.60
CA ALA A 60 19.39 4.32 23.96
C ALA A 60 18.79 5.09 22.78
N ALA A 61 19.31 4.88 21.56
CA ALA A 61 18.80 5.55 20.37
C ALA A 61 17.38 5.10 20.01
N ILE A 62 17.11 3.77 19.97
CA ILE A 62 15.80 3.25 19.54
C ILE A 62 14.72 3.33 20.63
N SER A 63 15.10 3.40 21.91
CA SER A 63 14.18 3.50 23.05
C SER A 63 14.01 4.92 23.57
N ALA A 64 14.60 5.91 22.92
CA ALA A 64 14.40 7.32 23.29
C ALA A 64 12.90 7.67 23.29
N PRO A 65 12.37 8.39 24.30
CA PRO A 65 10.93 8.69 24.40
C PRO A 65 10.34 9.34 23.15
N ARG A 66 11.12 10.23 22.51
CA ARG A 66 10.75 10.88 21.25
C ARG A 66 10.57 9.86 20.11
N VAL A 67 11.49 8.89 20.00
CA VAL A 67 11.44 7.84 18.97
C VAL A 67 10.29 6.89 19.22
N LEU A 68 10.05 6.49 20.47
CA LEU A 68 8.88 5.65 20.81
C LEU A 68 7.55 6.34 20.54
N ALA A 69 7.45 7.66 20.81
CA ALA A 69 6.27 8.45 20.47
C ALA A 69 6.03 8.47 18.95
N SER A 70 7.09 8.63 18.16
CA SER A 70 6.98 8.63 16.69
C SER A 70 6.58 7.25 16.14
N TYR A 71 7.05 6.15 16.71
CA TYR A 71 6.61 4.81 16.33
C TYR A 71 5.11 4.62 16.57
N ARG A 72 4.63 5.00 17.77
CA ARG A 72 3.19 4.92 18.09
C ARG A 72 2.35 5.73 17.13
N LEU A 73 2.79 6.94 16.81
CA LEU A 73 2.08 7.81 15.87
C LEU A 73 2.11 7.23 14.45
N THR A 74 3.28 6.83 13.95
CA THR A 74 3.44 6.31 12.58
C THR A 74 2.61 5.06 12.37
N PHE A 75 2.80 4.04 13.20
CA PHE A 75 2.07 2.78 13.06
C PHE A 75 0.58 2.95 13.37
N GLY A 76 0.23 3.72 14.40
CA GLY A 76 -1.16 3.98 14.76
C GLY A 76 -1.92 4.76 13.69
N ALA A 77 -1.36 5.87 13.20
CA ALA A 77 -1.98 6.66 12.13
C ALA A 77 -2.10 5.86 10.82
N SER A 78 -1.04 5.11 10.46
CA SER A 78 -1.06 4.25 9.26
C SER A 78 -2.09 3.14 9.36
N PHE A 79 -2.23 2.52 10.52
CA PHE A 79 -3.20 1.46 10.75
C PHE A 79 -4.65 1.99 10.67
N ILE A 80 -4.92 3.13 11.31
CA ILE A 80 -6.24 3.79 11.25
C ILE A 80 -6.55 4.18 9.81
N ALA A 81 -5.60 4.79 9.10
CA ALA A 81 -5.78 5.18 7.70
C ALA A 81 -6.06 3.96 6.80
N ALA A 82 -5.32 2.86 6.99
CA ALA A 82 -5.53 1.63 6.23
C ALA A 82 -6.90 0.98 6.53
N LEU A 83 -7.37 1.00 7.77
CA LEU A 83 -8.71 0.52 8.13
C LEU A 83 -9.82 1.38 7.50
N VAL A 84 -9.67 2.70 7.52
CA VAL A 84 -10.61 3.61 6.86
C VAL A 84 -10.63 3.33 5.35
N ASN A 85 -9.45 3.19 4.75
CA ASN A 85 -9.31 2.85 3.33
C ASN A 85 -9.89 1.47 2.99
N LEU A 86 -9.79 0.50 3.88
CA LEU A 86 -10.40 -0.82 3.69
C LEU A 86 -11.92 -0.71 3.53
N VAL A 87 -12.57 0.07 4.40
CA VAL A 87 -14.03 0.25 4.37
C VAL A 87 -14.46 1.12 3.18
N PHE A 88 -13.90 2.33 3.07
CA PHE A 88 -14.30 3.26 2.01
C PHE A 88 -13.80 2.85 0.64
N GLY A 89 -12.62 2.23 0.55
CA GLY A 89 -12.09 1.68 -0.70
C GLY A 89 -12.94 0.54 -1.23
N LEU A 90 -13.42 -0.36 -0.35
CA LEU A 90 -14.40 -1.39 -0.73
C LEU A 90 -15.70 -0.77 -1.22
N LEU A 91 -16.24 0.24 -0.51
CA LEU A 91 -17.46 0.91 -0.93
C LEU A 91 -17.32 1.59 -2.30
N ILE A 92 -16.21 2.28 -2.53
CA ILE A 92 -15.92 2.94 -3.81
C ILE A 92 -15.75 1.90 -4.93
N ALA A 93 -14.96 0.84 -4.71
CA ALA A 93 -14.79 -0.24 -5.67
C ALA A 93 -16.13 -0.90 -6.00
N TRP A 94 -16.96 -1.16 -4.99
CA TRP A 94 -18.31 -1.70 -5.16
C TRP A 94 -19.19 -0.81 -6.03
N VAL A 95 -19.23 0.51 -5.73
CA VAL A 95 -20.03 1.47 -6.51
C VAL A 95 -19.52 1.56 -7.94
N LEU A 96 -18.21 1.63 -8.13
CA LEU A 96 -17.60 1.67 -9.46
C LEU A 96 -17.88 0.41 -10.29
N VAL A 97 -17.92 -0.77 -9.68
CA VAL A 97 -18.17 -2.00 -10.43
C VAL A 97 -19.68 -2.22 -10.68
N ARG A 98 -20.50 -2.11 -9.64
CA ARG A 98 -21.91 -2.56 -9.66
C ARG A 98 -22.89 -1.53 -10.19
N TYR A 99 -22.54 -0.22 -10.17
CA TYR A 99 -23.48 0.83 -10.58
C TYR A 99 -23.05 1.52 -11.87
N LYS A 100 -24.05 1.94 -12.65
CA LYS A 100 -23.89 2.81 -13.82
C LYS A 100 -24.49 4.16 -13.49
N PHE A 101 -23.70 5.21 -13.50
CA PHE A 101 -24.12 6.58 -13.20
C PHE A 101 -23.35 7.58 -14.06
N PRO A 102 -23.91 8.77 -14.32
CA PRO A 102 -23.21 9.81 -15.04
C PRO A 102 -21.98 10.28 -14.20
N GLY A 103 -20.86 10.50 -14.86
CA GLY A 103 -19.62 10.88 -14.16
C GLY A 103 -18.80 9.74 -13.55
N LYS A 104 -19.20 8.46 -13.72
CA LYS A 104 -18.42 7.31 -13.23
C LYS A 104 -16.94 7.37 -13.60
N LYS A 105 -16.61 7.74 -14.86
CA LYS A 105 -15.23 7.86 -15.33
C LYS A 105 -14.46 8.95 -14.60
N ILE A 106 -15.12 10.02 -14.18
CA ILE A 106 -14.51 11.11 -13.40
C ILE A 106 -14.19 10.61 -11.99
N VAL A 107 -15.14 9.93 -11.34
CA VAL A 107 -14.92 9.35 -10.00
C VAL A 107 -13.79 8.32 -10.05
N ASP A 108 -13.77 7.47 -11.06
CA ASP A 108 -12.72 6.48 -11.25
C ASP A 108 -11.34 7.14 -11.45
N ALA A 109 -11.24 8.20 -12.26
CA ALA A 109 -10.01 8.97 -12.43
C ALA A 109 -9.59 9.71 -11.14
N LEU A 110 -10.53 10.19 -10.32
CA LEU A 110 -10.25 10.83 -9.03
C LEU A 110 -9.64 9.86 -8.02
N VAL A 111 -9.98 8.59 -8.08
CA VAL A 111 -9.34 7.55 -7.25
C VAL A 111 -7.83 7.47 -7.53
N ASP A 112 -7.40 7.67 -8.78
CA ASP A 112 -5.98 7.62 -9.16
C ASP A 112 -5.23 8.94 -8.94
N LEU A 113 -5.93 10.01 -8.54
CA LEU A 113 -5.33 11.32 -8.31
C LEU A 113 -4.12 11.28 -7.37
N PRO A 114 -4.13 10.51 -6.25
CA PRO A 114 -2.96 10.40 -5.38
C PRO A 114 -1.72 9.78 -6.04
N PHE A 115 -1.89 8.98 -7.08
CA PHE A 115 -0.77 8.44 -7.86
C PHE A 115 -0.19 9.45 -8.86
N ALA A 116 -1.05 10.34 -9.36
CA ALA A 116 -0.65 11.36 -10.33
C ALA A 116 0.03 12.57 -9.68
N LEU A 117 -0.29 12.87 -8.42
CA LEU A 117 0.26 14.01 -7.70
C LEU A 117 1.57 13.66 -6.99
N PRO A 118 2.61 14.51 -7.07
CA PRO A 118 3.73 14.43 -6.14
C PRO A 118 3.23 14.53 -4.69
N THR A 119 3.71 13.65 -3.81
CA THR A 119 3.23 13.57 -2.42
C THR A 119 3.37 14.89 -1.66
N ALA A 120 4.42 15.66 -1.93
CA ALA A 120 4.62 16.99 -1.38
C ALA A 120 3.48 17.95 -1.78
N VAL A 121 3.07 17.93 -3.05
CA VAL A 121 1.96 18.76 -3.54
C VAL A 121 0.65 18.38 -2.86
N ALA A 122 0.39 17.08 -2.72
CA ALA A 122 -0.77 16.59 -1.98
C ALA A 122 -0.77 17.09 -0.53
N GLY A 123 0.39 17.02 0.15
CA GLY A 123 0.54 17.52 1.52
C GLY A 123 0.27 19.03 1.64
N ILE A 124 0.84 19.84 0.75
CA ILE A 124 0.62 21.29 0.73
C ILE A 124 -0.87 21.61 0.47
N SER A 125 -1.47 20.93 -0.51
CA SER A 125 -2.88 21.16 -0.86
C SER A 125 -3.83 20.77 0.29
N LEU A 126 -3.59 19.64 0.94
CA LEU A 126 -4.36 19.22 2.11
C LEU A 126 -4.15 20.18 3.29
N THR A 127 -2.93 20.64 3.50
CA THR A 127 -2.66 21.63 4.55
C THR A 127 -3.40 22.94 4.29
N ALA A 128 -3.35 23.46 3.05
CA ALA A 128 -4.07 24.66 2.67
C ALA A 128 -5.60 24.52 2.83
N LEU A 129 -6.15 23.33 2.57
CA LEU A 129 -7.57 23.04 2.73
C LEU A 129 -8.00 22.93 4.19
N LEU A 130 -7.17 22.31 5.05
CA LEU A 130 -7.48 21.93 6.42
C LEU A 130 -6.98 22.93 7.48
N ALA A 131 -6.11 23.88 7.11
CA ALA A 131 -5.69 24.97 8.00
C ALA A 131 -6.85 25.90 8.34
N GLY A 132 -6.78 26.60 9.46
CA GLY A 132 -7.87 27.47 9.96
C GLY A 132 -8.35 28.54 8.98
N ASN A 133 -7.50 28.97 8.05
CA ASN A 133 -7.84 29.88 6.95
C ASN A 133 -8.28 29.14 5.65
N GLY A 134 -8.27 27.81 5.63
CA GLY A 134 -8.69 26.99 4.49
C GLY A 134 -10.19 26.75 4.45
N TRP A 135 -10.69 26.26 3.33
CA TRP A 135 -12.13 26.06 3.12
C TRP A 135 -12.77 25.10 4.15
N VAL A 136 -12.10 24.03 4.50
CA VAL A 136 -12.61 23.05 5.48
C VAL A 136 -12.21 23.47 6.89
N GLY A 137 -10.98 23.93 7.08
CA GLY A 137 -10.47 24.33 8.39
C GLY A 137 -11.25 25.51 8.98
N SER A 138 -11.63 26.51 8.18
CA SER A 138 -12.43 27.66 8.63
C SER A 138 -13.82 27.28 9.18
N ILE A 139 -14.35 26.14 8.78
CA ILE A 139 -15.64 25.61 9.26
C ILE A 139 -15.43 24.76 10.53
N LEU A 140 -14.36 23.97 10.58
CA LEU A 140 -14.14 23.00 11.65
C LEU A 140 -13.44 23.61 12.88
N GLU A 141 -12.56 24.59 12.69
CA GLU A 141 -11.80 25.20 13.80
C GLU A 141 -12.70 25.94 14.80
N PRO A 142 -13.75 26.71 14.40
CA PRO A 142 -14.72 27.28 15.34
C PRO A 142 -15.50 26.24 16.15
N MET A 143 -15.60 25.00 15.63
CA MET A 143 -16.21 23.86 16.33
C MET A 143 -15.23 23.15 17.28
N GLY A 144 -13.99 23.66 17.42
CA GLY A 144 -12.93 23.09 18.24
C GLY A 144 -12.16 21.92 17.57
N ILE A 145 -12.40 21.67 16.28
CA ILE A 145 -11.77 20.57 15.55
C ILE A 145 -10.63 21.14 14.70
N GLN A 146 -9.40 20.99 15.19
CA GLN A 146 -8.18 21.33 14.44
C GLN A 146 -7.62 20.08 13.76
N LEU A 147 -7.51 20.13 12.43
CA LEU A 147 -7.00 19.01 11.62
C LEU A 147 -5.56 19.24 11.18
N ALA A 148 -5.25 20.43 10.63
CA ALA A 148 -3.88 20.74 10.21
C ALA A 148 -2.96 20.84 11.44
N PHE A 149 -1.71 20.39 11.26
CA PHE A 149 -0.66 20.37 12.28
C PHE A 149 -0.98 19.52 13.53
N LYS A 150 -1.90 18.55 13.36
CA LYS A 150 -2.33 17.61 14.38
C LYS A 150 -2.24 16.16 13.84
N PRO A 151 -2.20 15.14 14.71
CA PRO A 151 -2.23 13.74 14.28
C PRO A 151 -3.41 13.39 13.37
N ALA A 152 -4.55 14.05 13.53
CA ALA A 152 -5.73 13.88 12.67
C ALA A 152 -5.44 14.26 11.21
N GLY A 153 -4.70 15.36 10.98
CA GLY A 153 -4.29 15.75 9.63
C GLY A 153 -3.36 14.72 8.98
N ILE A 154 -2.47 14.11 9.77
CA ILE A 154 -1.62 13.02 9.29
C ILE A 154 -2.48 11.84 8.81
N VAL A 155 -3.46 11.42 9.61
CA VAL A 155 -4.38 10.33 9.23
C VAL A 155 -5.11 10.65 7.93
N ILE A 156 -5.61 11.89 7.75
CA ILE A 156 -6.30 12.31 6.52
C ILE A 156 -5.37 12.24 5.31
N ALA A 157 -4.12 12.70 5.43
CA ALA A 157 -3.14 12.61 4.35
C ALA A 157 -2.84 11.15 3.99
N LEU A 158 -2.69 10.28 4.98
CA LEU A 158 -2.46 8.86 4.78
C LEU A 158 -3.67 8.13 4.17
N ILE A 159 -4.90 8.53 4.54
CA ILE A 159 -6.13 8.04 3.90
C ILE A 159 -6.13 8.41 2.42
N PHE A 160 -5.88 9.67 2.10
CA PHE A 160 -5.85 10.15 0.72
C PHE A 160 -4.87 9.35 -0.13
N ILE A 161 -3.63 9.16 0.34
CA ILE A 161 -2.59 8.46 -0.41
C ILE A 161 -2.84 6.95 -0.47
N GLY A 162 -3.42 6.36 0.58
CA GLY A 162 -3.66 4.92 0.69
C GLY A 162 -4.90 4.41 -0.05
N LEU A 163 -5.88 5.30 -0.32
CA LEU A 163 -7.18 4.91 -0.90
C LEU A 163 -7.08 4.14 -2.22
N PRO A 164 -6.29 4.58 -3.21
CA PRO A 164 -6.21 3.89 -4.49
C PRO A 164 -5.69 2.46 -4.38
N PHE A 165 -4.86 2.14 -3.39
CA PHE A 165 -4.33 0.78 -3.22
C PHE A 165 -5.44 -0.23 -2.93
N VAL A 166 -6.39 0.12 -2.06
CA VAL A 166 -7.53 -0.75 -1.76
C VAL A 166 -8.48 -0.83 -2.95
N VAL A 167 -8.84 0.32 -3.54
CA VAL A 167 -9.78 0.34 -4.67
C VAL A 167 -9.25 -0.48 -5.84
N ARG A 168 -8.00 -0.25 -6.25
CA ARG A 168 -7.40 -0.92 -7.43
C ARG A 168 -7.06 -2.39 -7.20
N THR A 169 -6.96 -2.83 -5.96
CA THR A 169 -6.79 -4.26 -5.64
C THR A 169 -8.12 -4.99 -5.64
N VAL A 170 -9.19 -4.34 -5.16
CA VAL A 170 -10.51 -4.97 -5.00
C VAL A 170 -11.34 -4.90 -6.29
N GLN A 171 -11.25 -3.80 -7.03
CA GLN A 171 -12.07 -3.55 -8.23
C GLN A 171 -11.98 -4.68 -9.26
N PRO A 172 -10.80 -5.17 -9.70
CA PRO A 172 -10.70 -6.24 -10.68
C PRO A 172 -11.35 -7.54 -10.19
N VAL A 173 -11.15 -7.88 -8.92
CA VAL A 173 -11.75 -9.09 -8.34
C VAL A 173 -13.28 -9.02 -8.29
N LEU A 174 -13.83 -7.82 -8.05
CA LEU A 174 -15.28 -7.60 -8.14
C LEU A 174 -15.80 -7.63 -9.57
N GLU A 175 -15.00 -7.19 -10.56
CA GLU A 175 -15.33 -7.24 -11.98
C GLU A 175 -15.36 -8.68 -12.50
N ASP A 176 -14.41 -9.51 -12.05
CA ASP A 176 -14.28 -10.93 -12.41
C ASP A 176 -15.21 -11.85 -11.60
N ALA A 177 -15.88 -11.33 -10.55
CA ALA A 177 -16.78 -12.12 -9.73
C ALA A 177 -17.99 -12.62 -10.54
N GLU A 178 -18.16 -13.94 -10.56
CA GLU A 178 -19.22 -14.63 -11.29
C GLU A 178 -20.61 -14.23 -10.73
N LYS A 179 -21.43 -13.62 -11.58
CA LYS A 179 -22.81 -13.23 -11.22
C LYS A 179 -23.69 -14.42 -10.94
N GLU A 180 -23.39 -15.55 -11.55
CA GLU A 180 -24.09 -16.82 -11.39
C GLU A 180 -24.12 -17.29 -9.93
N LEU A 181 -23.06 -17.03 -9.17
CA LEU A 181 -23.02 -17.35 -7.73
C LEU A 181 -23.99 -16.48 -6.92
N GLU A 182 -24.14 -15.21 -7.28
CA GLU A 182 -25.10 -14.31 -6.63
C GLU A 182 -26.54 -14.68 -6.99
N GLU A 183 -26.78 -15.04 -8.26
CA GLU A 183 -28.08 -15.50 -8.76
C GLU A 183 -28.48 -16.82 -8.10
N ALA A 184 -27.56 -17.79 -8.03
CA ALA A 184 -27.78 -19.06 -7.34
C ALA A 184 -28.12 -18.86 -5.86
N ALA A 185 -27.40 -17.98 -5.16
CA ALA A 185 -27.70 -17.65 -3.78
C ALA A 185 -29.11 -17.05 -3.61
N THR A 186 -29.51 -16.19 -4.55
CA THR A 186 -30.85 -15.59 -4.57
C THR A 186 -31.94 -16.63 -4.84
N CYS A 187 -31.72 -17.56 -5.77
CA CYS A 187 -32.64 -18.68 -6.03
C CYS A 187 -32.82 -19.59 -4.83
N LEU A 188 -31.79 -19.73 -3.99
CA LEU A 188 -31.84 -20.46 -2.71
C LEU A 188 -32.50 -19.65 -1.58
N GLY A 189 -33.00 -18.45 -1.85
CA GLY A 189 -33.71 -17.61 -0.87
C GLY A 189 -32.80 -16.76 0.00
N ALA A 190 -31.53 -16.58 -0.36
CA ALA A 190 -30.62 -15.73 0.40
C ALA A 190 -31.02 -14.24 0.28
N THR A 191 -31.00 -13.53 1.41
CA THR A 191 -31.16 -12.08 1.41
C THR A 191 -29.91 -11.39 0.85
N ARG A 192 -30.03 -10.12 0.41
CA ARG A 192 -28.89 -9.33 -0.11
C ARG A 192 -27.69 -9.31 0.84
N LEU A 193 -27.95 -9.17 2.15
CA LEU A 193 -26.90 -9.18 3.16
C LEU A 193 -26.24 -10.56 3.27
N GLN A 194 -27.03 -11.64 3.18
CA GLN A 194 -26.49 -13.00 3.19
C GLN A 194 -25.66 -13.29 1.94
N THR A 195 -26.10 -12.88 0.77
CA THR A 195 -25.33 -12.99 -0.48
C THR A 195 -24.02 -12.21 -0.36
N PHE A 196 -24.05 -10.98 0.14
CA PHE A 196 -22.84 -10.19 0.34
C PHE A 196 -21.88 -10.87 1.32
N THR A 197 -22.34 -11.22 2.53
CA THR A 197 -21.47 -11.70 3.61
C THR A 197 -21.00 -13.13 3.43
N LYS A 198 -21.79 -14.00 2.78
CA LYS A 198 -21.50 -15.45 2.64
C LYS A 198 -20.93 -15.84 1.28
N VAL A 199 -21.16 -15.03 0.24
CA VAL A 199 -20.70 -15.33 -1.13
C VAL A 199 -19.66 -14.31 -1.58
N ILE A 200 -19.98 -13.02 -1.61
CA ILE A 200 -19.12 -12.01 -2.20
C ILE A 200 -17.94 -11.67 -1.29
N LEU A 201 -18.19 -11.36 -0.02
CA LEU A 201 -17.14 -10.94 0.91
C LEU A 201 -16.03 -11.99 1.08
N PRO A 202 -16.32 -13.29 1.22
CA PRO A 202 -15.27 -14.31 1.27
C PRO A 202 -14.44 -14.38 -0.01
N SER A 203 -15.05 -14.21 -1.18
CA SER A 203 -14.31 -14.25 -2.46
C SER A 203 -13.36 -13.06 -2.65
N ILE A 204 -13.71 -11.88 -2.16
CA ILE A 204 -12.89 -10.66 -2.26
C ILE A 204 -11.95 -10.45 -1.05
N THR A 205 -12.09 -11.22 0.03
CA THR A 205 -11.29 -11.07 1.26
C THR A 205 -9.78 -11.11 0.99
N PRO A 206 -9.22 -12.00 0.15
CA PRO A 206 -7.79 -11.98 -0.16
C PRO A 206 -7.34 -10.66 -0.80
N ALA A 207 -8.16 -10.10 -1.70
CA ALA A 207 -7.89 -8.80 -2.34
C ALA A 207 -7.98 -7.66 -1.33
N LEU A 208 -8.96 -7.69 -0.42
CA LEU A 208 -9.09 -6.72 0.66
C LEU A 208 -7.89 -6.72 1.59
N LEU A 209 -7.44 -7.90 2.01
CA LEU A 209 -6.24 -8.02 2.86
C LEU A 209 -4.98 -7.53 2.14
N THR A 210 -4.85 -7.82 0.85
CA THR A 210 -3.74 -7.33 0.02
C THR A 210 -3.79 -5.80 -0.09
N GLY A 211 -4.95 -5.22 -0.40
CA GLY A 211 -5.16 -3.78 -0.48
C GLY A 211 -4.87 -3.08 0.83
N PHE A 212 -5.34 -3.64 1.95
CA PHE A 212 -5.03 -3.16 3.30
C PHE A 212 -3.52 -3.17 3.58
N ALA A 213 -2.85 -4.29 3.32
CA ALA A 213 -1.41 -4.43 3.56
C ALA A 213 -0.60 -3.44 2.72
N MET A 214 -0.97 -3.25 1.45
CA MET A 214 -0.32 -2.26 0.56
C MET A 214 -0.55 -0.83 1.03
N ALA A 215 -1.79 -0.46 1.38
CA ALA A 215 -2.12 0.86 1.92
C ALA A 215 -1.38 1.13 3.23
N PHE A 216 -1.33 0.15 4.13
CA PHE A 216 -0.60 0.25 5.39
C PHE A 216 0.91 0.42 5.18
N ALA A 217 1.54 -0.44 4.36
CA ALA A 217 2.97 -0.36 4.06
C ALA A 217 3.33 0.99 3.41
N ARG A 218 2.48 1.47 2.49
CA ARG A 218 2.66 2.77 1.85
C ARG A 218 2.55 3.92 2.85
N ALA A 219 1.60 3.84 3.79
CA ALA A 219 1.37 4.85 4.82
C ALA A 219 2.53 4.92 5.84
N VAL A 220 3.09 3.77 6.27
CA VAL A 220 4.22 3.73 7.22
C VAL A 220 5.46 4.43 6.66
N GLY A 221 5.72 4.30 5.37
CA GLY A 221 6.85 4.93 4.69
C GLY A 221 6.59 6.34 4.15
N GLU A 222 5.44 6.95 4.44
CA GLU A 222 5.10 8.25 3.89
C GLU A 222 5.84 9.38 4.62
N TYR A 223 6.50 10.23 3.81
CA TYR A 223 7.23 11.41 4.28
C TYR A 223 6.71 12.69 3.61
N GLY A 224 6.60 12.67 2.28
CA GLY A 224 6.44 13.86 1.46
C GLY A 224 5.17 14.68 1.76
N SER A 225 4.03 14.02 1.97
CA SER A 225 2.79 14.71 2.31
C SER A 225 2.71 15.08 3.79
N VAL A 226 3.26 14.21 4.65
CA VAL A 226 3.15 14.39 6.10
C VAL A 226 4.02 15.55 6.59
N ILE A 227 5.18 15.79 6.00
CA ILE A 227 6.06 16.90 6.42
C ILE A 227 5.35 18.27 6.42
N PHE A 228 4.42 18.49 5.49
CA PHE A 228 3.69 19.77 5.40
C PHE A 228 2.50 19.83 6.36
N ILE A 229 1.79 18.73 6.56
CA ILE A 229 0.54 18.70 7.33
C ILE A 229 0.75 18.40 8.82
N ALA A 230 1.86 17.75 9.19
CA ALA A 230 2.14 17.36 10.57
C ALA A 230 2.56 18.51 11.48
N GLY A 231 3.15 19.58 10.93
CA GLY A 231 3.73 20.68 11.72
C GLY A 231 4.96 20.28 12.54
N ASN A 232 5.41 19.04 12.41
CA ASN A 232 6.65 18.48 12.97
C ASN A 232 6.90 18.82 14.46
N MET A 233 5.86 18.76 15.28
CA MET A 233 5.98 19.04 16.72
C MET A 233 6.53 17.81 17.44
N PRO A 234 7.69 17.91 18.15
CA PRO A 234 8.26 16.81 18.89
C PRO A 234 7.26 16.15 19.84
N MET A 235 7.25 14.83 19.89
CA MET A 235 6.38 13.99 20.73
C MET A 235 4.85 14.11 20.45
N VAL A 236 4.42 14.98 19.54
CA VAL A 236 2.98 15.22 19.24
C VAL A 236 2.60 14.79 17.83
N SER A 237 3.31 15.31 16.81
CA SER A 237 2.96 15.08 15.40
C SER A 237 4.17 14.66 14.55
N GLU A 238 5.27 14.32 15.17
CA GLU A 238 6.49 13.88 14.51
C GLU A 238 6.41 12.38 14.20
N ILE A 239 6.43 12.03 12.91
CA ILE A 239 6.45 10.64 12.45
C ILE A 239 7.89 10.12 12.31
N THR A 240 8.06 8.80 12.33
CA THR A 240 9.38 8.15 12.24
C THR A 240 10.21 8.61 11.03
N PRO A 241 9.68 8.69 9.79
CA PRO A 241 10.44 9.22 8.66
C PRO A 241 10.97 10.65 8.87
N LEU A 242 10.27 11.50 9.61
CA LEU A 242 10.73 12.85 9.95
C LEU A 242 11.92 12.84 10.91
N ILE A 243 11.94 11.92 11.89
CA ILE A 243 13.06 11.76 12.83
C ILE A 243 14.32 11.22 12.12
N ILE A 244 14.15 10.36 11.12
CA ILE A 244 15.28 9.76 10.39
C ILE A 244 16.00 10.80 9.53
N ILE A 245 15.28 11.80 9.01
CA ILE A 245 15.81 12.78 8.06
C ILE A 245 16.27 14.08 8.76
N GLY A 246 15.68 14.42 9.92
CA GLY A 246 16.03 15.62 10.72
C GLY A 246 17.08 15.34 11.76
#